data_0ea68c3f660992223f7f037f80fb71c8
#
_entry.id   0ea68c3f660992223f7f037f80fb71c8
#
_cell.length_a   1.000
_cell.length_b   1.000
_cell.length_c   1.000
_cell.angle_alpha   90.00
_cell.angle_beta   90.00
_cell.angle_gamma   90.00
#
_symmetry.space_group_name_H-M   'P 1'
#
loop_
_entity.id
_entity.type
_entity.pdbx_description
1 polymer ?
#
loop_
_entity_poly.entity_id
_entity_poly.type
_entity_poly.pdbx_seq_one_letter_code
_entity_poly.pdbx_strand_id
1 'polypeptide(L)'
;VRALDNVDFAVAPGATLGLVGESGSGKSTAVLALLGLLGGAQVAARRMAFDGQDLLTTAPALRGRRIGAVFQDPSSTLNPAVTVGLQVAEPLLVHARLSRTEAWSQATALLAETGLARSATLMACYPHQLSGGMKQRVAIAMALATRPELLLLDEPTTALDVTVEAGILDLLEGLRARRALSLLLVSHNLGIIDRLCDRVTVLYAGRMVEAGPVRAVLARARHPYTRGLLAALPRLDRRGALAPIPGALPDLRQPDPGCNFRPRCPFAAAGCERPRALAGEEHQVRCHRVEEIASLAWPSPPSAPHASSAAATLLQTDGLVRRFGTVRAVDGVSLTIRRGEVLGLVGESGCGKSTLGRLMLRLLDADSGTLHFDTAAVPKIPLAAFRRRAQIVFQNPDTALNPRQNVATILRRPLHRFALARGAAVEEIARLLELVRLPPSYAARYPHQLSGGEKQRVGIARALASRPDFIVCDEPVSALDVSVQAAVLNLLAELRATLGLALLFISHDIGVIAHLADRVAVMYGGQILEEGPVAMVLSSPHHPYTAALLSAVPVVGARPTRQILPGDSGAVHGGIGCRFALRCPQRIGPICAEADPPWRDAAPGHRIRCHIPTEQL
;
A
#
# COMPACT_ATOMS: atom_id res chain seq x y z
N VAL A 1 -24.80 -3.70 -15.31
CA VAL A 1 -23.85 -4.41 -14.43
C VAL A 1 -24.49 -4.55 -13.07
N ARG A 2 -24.51 -5.77 -12.51
CA ARG A 2 -24.97 -6.02 -11.15
C ARG A 2 -23.75 -5.95 -10.22
N ALA A 3 -23.50 -4.77 -9.66
CA ALA A 3 -22.33 -4.53 -8.82
C ALA A 3 -22.42 -5.21 -7.43
N LEU A 4 -23.63 -5.37 -6.89
CA LEU A 4 -23.95 -6.12 -5.68
C LEU A 4 -25.10 -7.09 -5.95
N ASP A 5 -25.01 -8.31 -5.44
CA ASP A 5 -25.99 -9.37 -5.64
C ASP A 5 -26.21 -10.16 -4.34
N ASN A 6 -27.35 -9.93 -3.70
CA ASN A 6 -27.74 -10.54 -2.43
C ASN A 6 -26.66 -10.41 -1.36
N VAL A 7 -26.32 -9.17 -1.01
CA VAL A 7 -25.37 -8.84 0.06
C VAL A 7 -26.15 -8.49 1.32
N ASP A 8 -25.92 -9.26 2.38
CA ASP A 8 -26.57 -9.10 3.68
C ASP A 8 -25.52 -8.91 4.78
N PHE A 9 -25.54 -7.77 5.48
CA PHE A 9 -24.69 -7.56 6.65
C PHE A 9 -25.38 -6.63 7.65
N ALA A 10 -24.93 -6.67 8.89
CA ALA A 10 -25.37 -5.79 9.95
C ALA A 10 -24.20 -5.33 10.81
N VAL A 11 -24.28 -4.08 11.26
CA VAL A 11 -23.34 -3.50 12.22
C VAL A 11 -24.12 -3.27 13.51
N ALA A 12 -23.72 -3.95 14.58
CA ALA A 12 -24.32 -3.73 15.90
C ALA A 12 -23.84 -2.40 16.51
N PRO A 13 -24.60 -1.77 17.41
CA PRO A 13 -24.16 -0.57 18.12
C PRO A 13 -22.79 -0.78 18.80
N GLY A 14 -21.85 0.14 18.58
CA GLY A 14 -20.50 0.08 19.11
C GLY A 14 -19.59 -1.00 18.52
N ALA A 15 -20.06 -1.79 17.55
CA ALA A 15 -19.27 -2.84 16.89
C ALA A 15 -18.60 -2.32 15.62
N THR A 16 -17.54 -3.03 15.22
CA THR A 16 -16.84 -2.81 13.95
C THR A 16 -17.03 -3.98 13.01
N LEU A 17 -17.58 -3.70 11.82
CA LEU A 17 -17.68 -4.67 10.72
C LEU A 17 -16.66 -4.33 9.63
N GLY A 18 -15.85 -5.31 9.24
CA GLY A 18 -14.95 -5.22 8.09
C GLY A 18 -15.59 -5.74 6.80
N LEU A 19 -15.46 -5.00 5.71
CA LEU A 19 -15.74 -5.48 4.35
C LEU A 19 -14.43 -5.68 3.60
N VAL A 20 -14.16 -6.90 3.16
CA VAL A 20 -12.90 -7.29 2.51
C VAL A 20 -13.15 -7.86 1.12
N GLY A 21 -12.20 -7.69 0.21
CA GLY A 21 -12.22 -8.28 -1.13
C GLY A 21 -11.31 -7.51 -2.08
N GLU A 22 -11.05 -8.08 -3.26
CA GLU A 22 -10.28 -7.41 -4.33
C GLU A 22 -11.01 -6.16 -4.84
N SER A 23 -10.27 -5.27 -5.53
CA SER A 23 -10.84 -4.12 -6.24
C SER A 23 -11.91 -4.58 -7.24
N GLY A 24 -13.02 -3.85 -7.31
CA GLY A 24 -14.17 -4.27 -8.14
C GLY A 24 -15.08 -5.32 -7.50
N SER A 25 -14.84 -5.77 -6.26
CA SER A 25 -15.74 -6.71 -5.57
C SER A 25 -17.06 -6.08 -5.06
N GLY A 26 -17.22 -4.75 -5.12
CA GLY A 26 -18.44 -4.04 -4.73
C GLY A 26 -18.39 -3.37 -3.36
N LYS A 27 -17.25 -3.34 -2.66
CA LYS A 27 -17.09 -2.76 -1.31
C LYS A 27 -17.52 -1.29 -1.23
N SER A 28 -16.88 -0.43 -2.03
CA SER A 28 -17.21 1.00 -2.09
C SER A 28 -18.62 1.25 -2.61
N THR A 29 -19.12 0.39 -3.50
CA THR A 29 -20.52 0.44 -3.97
C THR A 29 -21.49 0.22 -2.81
N ALA A 30 -21.19 -0.69 -1.88
CA ALA A 30 -22.01 -0.91 -0.68
C ALA A 30 -22.03 0.33 0.23
N VAL A 31 -20.87 0.97 0.44
CA VAL A 31 -20.78 2.22 1.23
C VAL A 31 -21.59 3.34 0.58
N LEU A 32 -21.44 3.55 -0.73
CA LEU A 32 -22.17 4.58 -1.48
C LEU A 32 -23.68 4.32 -1.51
N ALA A 33 -24.11 3.04 -1.56
CA ALA A 33 -25.52 2.66 -1.47
C ALA A 33 -26.12 3.06 -0.12
N LEU A 34 -25.43 2.77 0.99
CA LEU A 34 -25.86 3.15 2.34
C LEU A 34 -25.99 4.66 2.50
N LEU A 35 -25.14 5.43 1.83
CA LEU A 35 -25.18 6.90 1.84
C LEU A 35 -26.18 7.50 0.87
N GLY A 36 -26.81 6.69 0.00
CA GLY A 36 -27.68 7.22 -1.07
C GLY A 36 -26.91 8.08 -2.08
N LEU A 37 -25.65 7.74 -2.39
CA LEU A 37 -24.76 8.49 -3.28
C LEU A 37 -24.52 7.81 -4.63
N LEU A 38 -25.25 6.73 -4.95
CA LEU A 38 -25.17 6.07 -6.23
C LEU A 38 -26.02 6.80 -7.27
N GLY A 39 -25.48 7.86 -7.86
CA GLY A 39 -26.15 8.61 -8.92
C GLY A 39 -26.41 7.74 -10.17
N GLY A 40 -27.68 7.64 -10.60
CA GLY A 40 -28.07 6.91 -11.82
C GLY A 40 -28.07 5.38 -11.70
N ALA A 41 -27.71 4.80 -10.55
CA ALA A 41 -27.79 3.36 -10.31
C ALA A 41 -29.07 3.00 -9.54
N GLN A 42 -29.68 1.88 -9.92
CA GLN A 42 -30.83 1.34 -9.20
C GLN A 42 -30.37 0.54 -7.98
N VAL A 43 -30.82 0.92 -6.78
CA VAL A 43 -30.62 0.19 -5.54
C VAL A 43 -31.93 -0.50 -5.15
N ALA A 44 -31.88 -1.83 -5.04
CA ALA A 44 -33.00 -2.63 -4.57
C ALA A 44 -32.55 -3.43 -3.33
N ALA A 45 -33.28 -3.33 -2.24
CA ALA A 45 -33.02 -4.07 -1.01
C ALA A 45 -34.35 -4.55 -0.38
N ARG A 46 -34.33 -5.75 0.22
CA ARG A 46 -35.47 -6.20 1.04
C ARG A 46 -35.59 -5.36 2.30
N ARG A 47 -34.47 -4.99 2.87
CA ARG A 47 -34.34 -4.12 4.02
C ARG A 47 -33.00 -3.43 3.99
N MET A 48 -32.97 -2.11 4.06
CA MET A 48 -31.77 -1.31 4.26
C MET A 48 -32.09 -0.23 5.29
N ALA A 49 -31.73 -0.47 6.55
CA ALA A 49 -32.18 0.36 7.65
C ALA A 49 -31.05 0.77 8.57
N PHE A 50 -31.15 1.98 9.14
CA PHE A 50 -30.31 2.50 10.20
C PHE A 50 -31.21 2.88 11.36
N ASP A 51 -31.03 2.23 12.52
CA ASP A 51 -31.83 2.47 13.73
C ASP A 51 -33.37 2.46 13.45
N GLY A 52 -33.80 1.42 12.71
CA GLY A 52 -35.19 1.24 12.31
C GLY A 52 -35.69 2.10 11.14
N GLN A 53 -34.94 3.13 10.72
CA GLN A 53 -35.28 4.00 9.60
C GLN A 53 -34.82 3.43 8.26
N ASP A 54 -35.69 3.44 7.25
CA ASP A 54 -35.37 2.97 5.93
C ASP A 54 -34.39 3.92 5.21
N LEU A 55 -33.17 3.45 4.94
CA LEU A 55 -32.14 4.23 4.26
C LEU A 55 -32.43 4.50 2.78
N LEU A 56 -33.30 3.74 2.13
CA LEU A 56 -33.70 4.03 0.75
C LEU A 56 -34.37 5.40 0.60
N THR A 57 -35.01 5.86 1.66
CA THR A 57 -35.73 7.14 1.70
C THR A 57 -35.07 8.18 2.60
N THR A 58 -34.44 7.77 3.71
CA THR A 58 -33.92 8.66 4.75
C THR A 58 -32.43 8.95 4.71
N ALA A 59 -31.64 8.23 3.88
CA ALA A 59 -30.20 8.40 3.83
C ALA A 59 -29.74 9.87 3.67
N PRO A 60 -30.36 10.72 2.82
CA PRO A 60 -29.96 12.13 2.70
C PRO A 60 -30.09 12.93 4.00
N ALA A 61 -31.08 12.62 4.85
CA ALA A 61 -31.30 13.30 6.12
C ALA A 61 -30.36 12.83 7.25
N LEU A 62 -29.87 11.60 7.17
CA LEU A 62 -28.97 10.97 8.14
C LEU A 62 -27.50 11.23 7.83
N ARG A 63 -27.17 11.38 6.55
CA ARG A 63 -25.81 11.64 6.05
C ARG A 63 -25.26 12.95 6.59
N GLY A 64 -24.06 12.92 7.14
CA GLY A 64 -23.39 14.05 7.77
C GLY A 64 -23.94 14.43 9.16
N ARG A 65 -25.03 13.79 9.64
CA ARG A 65 -25.61 14.01 10.98
C ARG A 65 -25.36 12.80 11.88
N ARG A 66 -25.98 11.65 11.58
CA ARG A 66 -25.88 10.41 12.35
C ARG A 66 -24.94 9.40 11.67
N ILE A 67 -24.70 9.53 10.36
CA ILE A 67 -23.80 8.70 9.56
C ILE A 67 -22.70 9.58 9.01
N GLY A 68 -21.46 9.39 9.48
CA GLY A 68 -20.25 10.00 8.94
C GLY A 68 -19.61 9.10 7.88
N ALA A 69 -18.82 9.69 6.98
CA ALA A 69 -18.08 8.92 5.98
C ALA A 69 -16.67 9.50 5.75
N VAL A 70 -15.70 8.62 5.59
CA VAL A 70 -14.33 8.93 5.16
C VAL A 70 -14.06 8.11 3.90
N PHE A 71 -13.72 8.79 2.81
CA PHE A 71 -13.47 8.18 1.51
C PHE A 71 -11.99 7.87 1.29
N GLN A 72 -11.69 7.03 0.31
CA GLN A 72 -10.39 6.44 0.03
C GLN A 72 -9.26 7.48 -0.19
N ASP A 73 -9.52 8.57 -0.91
CA ASP A 73 -8.54 9.61 -1.19
C ASP A 73 -8.92 10.94 -0.54
N PRO A 74 -8.21 11.35 0.53
CA PRO A 74 -8.48 12.63 1.19
C PRO A 74 -8.12 13.83 0.30
N SER A 75 -7.27 13.65 -0.72
CA SER A 75 -6.90 14.75 -1.63
C SER A 75 -8.02 15.08 -2.61
N SER A 76 -8.84 14.10 -2.99
CA SER A 76 -10.03 14.31 -3.81
C SER A 76 -11.26 14.73 -2.98
N THR A 77 -11.27 14.38 -1.70
CA THR A 77 -12.38 14.71 -0.77
C THR A 77 -12.27 16.15 -0.26
N LEU A 78 -11.07 16.62 0.05
CA LEU A 78 -10.84 17.98 0.53
C LEU A 78 -10.81 18.98 -0.64
N ASN A 79 -11.56 20.06 -0.52
CA ASN A 79 -11.56 21.14 -1.51
C ASN A 79 -10.22 21.92 -1.43
N PRO A 80 -9.38 21.90 -2.48
CA PRO A 80 -8.06 22.55 -2.43
C PRO A 80 -8.11 24.08 -2.31
N ALA A 81 -9.23 24.70 -2.66
CA ALA A 81 -9.42 26.15 -2.62
C ALA A 81 -10.01 26.67 -1.30
N VAL A 82 -10.32 25.78 -0.36
CA VAL A 82 -10.95 26.11 0.93
C VAL A 82 -10.02 25.73 2.06
N THR A 83 -9.92 26.59 3.08
CA THR A 83 -9.08 26.31 4.26
C THR A 83 -9.58 25.11 5.05
N VAL A 84 -8.68 24.41 5.73
CA VAL A 84 -8.97 23.24 6.56
C VAL A 84 -10.01 23.57 7.64
N GLY A 85 -9.85 24.71 8.32
CA GLY A 85 -10.76 25.12 9.38
C GLY A 85 -12.19 25.30 8.90
N LEU A 86 -12.38 25.90 7.71
CA LEU A 86 -13.73 26.07 7.16
C LEU A 86 -14.36 24.73 6.79
N GLN A 87 -13.60 23.81 6.20
CA GLN A 87 -14.08 22.48 5.84
C GLN A 87 -14.47 21.65 7.05
N VAL A 88 -13.70 21.70 8.16
CA VAL A 88 -14.05 21.00 9.41
C VAL A 88 -15.22 21.67 10.13
N ALA A 89 -15.36 22.99 10.03
CA ALA A 89 -16.48 23.72 10.63
C ALA A 89 -17.79 23.57 9.83
N GLU A 90 -17.72 23.31 8.53
CA GLU A 90 -18.92 23.25 7.66
C GLU A 90 -19.98 22.26 8.13
N PRO A 91 -19.69 21.00 8.50
CA PRO A 91 -20.69 20.09 9.06
C PRO A 91 -21.36 20.63 10.33
N LEU A 92 -20.64 21.36 11.18
CA LEU A 92 -21.15 21.97 12.39
C LEU A 92 -22.12 23.13 12.08
N LEU A 93 -21.81 23.95 11.09
CA LEU A 93 -22.66 25.04 10.62
C LEU A 93 -23.92 24.50 9.96
N VAL A 94 -23.79 23.51 9.08
CA VAL A 94 -24.92 23.01 8.26
C VAL A 94 -25.84 22.09 9.06
N HIS A 95 -25.27 21.11 9.77
CA HIS A 95 -26.06 20.06 10.43
C HIS A 95 -26.34 20.33 11.90
N ALA A 96 -25.37 20.89 12.66
CA ALA A 96 -25.55 21.22 14.05
C ALA A 96 -26.12 22.66 14.27
N ARG A 97 -26.13 23.47 13.20
CA ARG A 97 -26.61 24.87 13.20
C ARG A 97 -25.94 25.76 14.26
N LEU A 98 -24.69 25.53 14.55
CA LEU A 98 -23.88 26.32 15.47
C LEU A 98 -23.58 27.70 14.89
N SER A 99 -23.32 28.69 15.76
CA SER A 99 -22.74 29.96 15.34
C SER A 99 -21.34 29.76 14.77
N ARG A 100 -20.85 30.70 13.94
CA ARG A 100 -19.50 30.64 13.35
C ARG A 100 -18.41 30.52 14.42
N THR A 101 -18.52 31.22 15.52
CA THR A 101 -17.55 31.20 16.62
C THR A 101 -17.51 29.85 17.31
N GLU A 102 -18.66 29.27 17.63
CA GLU A 102 -18.78 27.94 18.24
C GLU A 102 -18.29 26.85 17.30
N ALA A 103 -18.69 26.90 16.02
CA ALA A 103 -18.24 25.94 15.00
C ALA A 103 -16.70 25.99 14.82
N TRP A 104 -16.10 27.18 14.81
CA TRP A 104 -14.67 27.37 14.71
C TRP A 104 -13.92 26.80 15.92
N SER A 105 -14.40 27.07 17.14
CA SER A 105 -13.86 26.53 18.39
C SER A 105 -13.93 25.01 18.43
N GLN A 106 -15.10 24.42 18.09
CA GLN A 106 -15.26 22.97 18.04
C GLN A 106 -14.43 22.32 16.94
N ALA A 107 -14.30 22.93 15.76
CA ALA A 107 -13.44 22.45 14.67
C ALA A 107 -11.97 22.39 15.10
N THR A 108 -11.51 23.41 15.84
CA THR A 108 -10.14 23.42 16.40
C THR A 108 -9.94 22.28 17.40
N ALA A 109 -10.91 22.02 18.27
CA ALA A 109 -10.87 20.92 19.23
C ALA A 109 -10.90 19.55 18.55
N LEU A 110 -11.70 19.37 17.48
CA LEU A 110 -11.74 18.15 16.69
C LEU A 110 -10.40 17.85 15.98
N LEU A 111 -9.75 18.86 15.42
CA LEU A 111 -8.41 18.70 14.85
C LEU A 111 -7.39 18.24 15.92
N ALA A 112 -7.46 18.81 17.12
CA ALA A 112 -6.62 18.37 18.24
C ALA A 112 -6.93 16.92 18.66
N GLU A 113 -8.22 16.55 18.73
CA GLU A 113 -8.68 15.20 19.06
C GLU A 113 -8.19 14.14 18.04
N THR A 114 -8.11 14.51 16.76
CA THR A 114 -7.54 13.65 15.73
C THR A 114 -6.01 13.62 15.72
N GLY A 115 -5.35 14.19 16.75
CA GLY A 115 -3.92 14.14 16.96
C GLY A 115 -3.13 15.09 16.05
N LEU A 116 -3.77 16.16 15.57
CA LEU A 116 -3.06 17.22 14.82
C LEU A 116 -2.52 18.25 15.81
N ALA A 117 -1.20 18.24 16.01
CA ALA A 117 -0.51 19.26 16.77
C ALA A 117 -0.68 20.62 16.08
N ARG A 118 -0.71 21.72 16.85
CA ARG A 118 -0.89 23.10 16.36
C ARG A 118 -2.21 23.29 15.59
N SER A 119 -3.28 22.67 16.06
CA SER A 119 -4.62 22.72 15.42
C SER A 119 -5.05 24.14 15.07
N ALA A 120 -4.82 25.14 15.94
CA ALA A 120 -5.15 26.53 15.68
C ALA A 120 -4.44 27.12 14.43
N THR A 121 -3.18 26.76 14.19
CA THR A 121 -2.44 27.18 12.99
C THR A 121 -2.95 26.48 11.74
N LEU A 122 -3.31 25.19 11.87
CA LEU A 122 -3.81 24.39 10.75
C LEU A 122 -5.18 24.86 10.24
N MET A 123 -5.98 25.52 11.08
CA MET A 123 -7.27 26.08 10.66
C MET A 123 -7.15 27.05 9.46
N ALA A 124 -6.04 27.79 9.34
CA ALA A 124 -5.78 28.72 8.25
C ALA A 124 -5.08 28.08 7.04
N CYS A 125 -4.60 26.86 7.16
CA CYS A 125 -3.90 26.16 6.07
C CYS A 125 -4.86 25.64 5.00
N TYR A 126 -4.32 25.45 3.79
CA TYR A 126 -5.00 24.78 2.69
C TYR A 126 -4.58 23.30 2.60
N PRO A 127 -5.40 22.41 2.02
CA PRO A 127 -5.08 20.99 1.91
C PRO A 127 -3.73 20.69 1.25
N HIS A 128 -3.30 21.46 0.25
CA HIS A 128 -2.02 21.26 -0.43
C HIS A 128 -0.78 21.51 0.47
N GLN A 129 -0.96 22.15 1.61
CA GLN A 129 0.09 22.41 2.61
C GLN A 129 0.24 21.27 3.62
N LEU A 130 -0.64 20.25 3.57
CA LEU A 130 -0.69 19.13 4.51
C LEU A 130 -0.07 17.87 3.90
N SER A 131 0.56 17.04 4.77
CA SER A 131 0.94 15.67 4.41
C SER A 131 -0.29 14.78 4.19
N GLY A 132 -0.12 13.61 3.54
CA GLY A 132 -1.20 12.64 3.34
C GLY A 132 -1.89 12.23 4.64
N GLY A 133 -1.11 11.91 5.67
CA GLY A 133 -1.64 11.54 6.99
C GLY A 133 -2.37 12.68 7.69
N MET A 134 -1.90 13.93 7.55
CA MET A 134 -2.62 15.11 8.08
C MET A 134 -3.95 15.32 7.37
N LYS A 135 -3.99 15.21 6.03
CA LYS A 135 -5.25 15.28 5.26
C LYS A 135 -6.24 14.22 5.70
N GLN A 136 -5.78 13.01 5.96
CA GLN A 136 -6.63 11.92 6.44
C GLN A 136 -7.21 12.21 7.82
N ARG A 137 -6.39 12.73 8.75
CA ARG A 137 -6.85 13.16 10.08
C ARG A 137 -7.88 14.31 10.00
N VAL A 138 -7.70 15.23 9.05
CA VAL A 138 -8.69 16.28 8.75
C VAL A 138 -10.00 15.68 8.23
N ALA A 139 -9.95 14.73 7.29
CA ALA A 139 -11.15 14.05 6.77
C ALA A 139 -11.89 13.28 7.88
N ILE A 140 -11.15 12.63 8.79
CA ILE A 140 -11.73 11.97 9.98
C ILE A 140 -12.37 13.03 10.91
N ALA A 141 -11.71 14.16 11.17
CA ALA A 141 -12.26 15.25 11.99
C ALA A 141 -13.58 15.79 11.41
N MET A 142 -13.63 16.00 10.08
CA MET A 142 -14.86 16.41 9.38
C MET A 142 -15.98 15.39 9.57
N ALA A 143 -15.68 14.10 9.37
CA ALA A 143 -16.66 13.03 9.51
C ALA A 143 -17.18 12.85 10.95
N LEU A 144 -16.38 13.23 11.96
CA LEU A 144 -16.73 13.18 13.38
C LEU A 144 -17.40 14.44 13.92
N ALA A 145 -17.46 15.52 13.14
CA ALA A 145 -17.88 16.85 13.61
C ALA A 145 -19.28 16.85 14.25
N THR A 146 -20.21 16.12 13.69
CA THR A 146 -21.59 16.00 14.17
C THR A 146 -21.81 14.90 15.22
N ARG A 147 -20.73 14.25 15.68
CA ARG A 147 -20.76 13.09 16.59
C ARG A 147 -21.66 11.96 16.06
N PRO A 148 -21.34 11.40 14.87
CA PRO A 148 -22.15 10.35 14.26
C PRO A 148 -22.16 9.08 15.12
N GLU A 149 -23.18 8.26 14.97
CA GLU A 149 -23.32 6.95 15.62
C GLU A 149 -22.68 5.85 14.77
N LEU A 150 -22.61 6.06 13.44
CA LEU A 150 -21.97 5.16 12.48
C LEU A 150 -20.95 5.94 11.64
N LEU A 151 -19.73 5.43 11.56
CA LEU A 151 -18.69 5.94 10.67
C LEU A 151 -18.37 4.90 9.60
N LEU A 152 -18.57 5.28 8.35
CA LEU A 152 -18.21 4.50 7.17
C LEU A 152 -16.80 4.90 6.74
N LEU A 153 -15.90 3.92 6.65
CA LEU A 153 -14.49 4.11 6.35
C LEU A 153 -14.17 3.33 5.09
N ASP A 154 -14.04 4.01 3.95
CA ASP A 154 -13.70 3.37 2.67
C ASP A 154 -12.20 3.49 2.44
N GLU A 155 -11.46 2.42 2.74
CA GLU A 155 -10.00 2.32 2.63
C GLU A 155 -9.25 3.51 3.27
N PRO A 156 -9.48 3.82 4.54
CA PRO A 156 -9.02 5.08 5.16
C PRO A 156 -7.51 5.19 5.34
N THR A 157 -6.74 4.15 5.06
CA THR A 157 -5.29 4.12 5.22
C THR A 157 -4.54 3.85 3.92
N THR A 158 -5.25 3.70 2.79
CA THR A 158 -4.63 3.48 1.48
C THR A 158 -3.71 4.64 1.12
N ALA A 159 -2.53 4.34 0.58
CA ALA A 159 -1.48 5.28 0.23
C ALA A 159 -0.84 6.04 1.42
N LEU A 160 -1.02 5.56 2.65
CA LEU A 160 -0.30 6.06 3.82
C LEU A 160 0.87 5.15 4.18
N ASP A 161 1.90 5.74 4.75
CA ASP A 161 3.02 4.98 5.30
C ASP A 161 2.59 4.14 6.50
N VAL A 162 3.25 3.02 6.73
CA VAL A 162 2.92 2.05 7.79
C VAL A 162 2.84 2.69 9.18
N THR A 163 3.72 3.64 9.50
CA THR A 163 3.70 4.36 10.79
C THR A 163 2.52 5.33 10.91
N VAL A 164 2.15 6.01 9.81
CA VAL A 164 1.00 6.91 9.74
C VAL A 164 -0.30 6.10 9.77
N GLU A 165 -0.38 5.03 8.97
CA GLU A 165 -1.48 4.07 8.97
C GLU A 165 -1.76 3.59 10.39
N ALA A 166 -0.73 3.10 11.04
CA ALA A 166 -0.82 2.60 12.37
C ALA A 166 -1.30 3.68 13.39
N GLY A 167 -0.89 4.96 13.23
CA GLY A 167 -1.40 6.10 14.03
C GLY A 167 -2.87 6.44 13.76
N ILE A 168 -3.37 6.22 12.54
CA ILE A 168 -4.80 6.34 12.22
C ILE A 168 -5.60 5.20 12.87
N LEU A 169 -5.05 3.98 12.85
CA LEU A 169 -5.71 2.83 13.48
C LEU A 169 -5.84 3.02 15.00
N ASP A 170 -4.78 3.51 15.69
CA ASP A 170 -4.84 3.87 17.13
C ASP A 170 -5.89 4.93 17.40
N LEU A 171 -5.96 5.96 16.55
CA LEU A 171 -6.96 7.01 16.66
C LEU A 171 -8.38 6.42 16.60
N LEU A 172 -8.66 5.56 15.60
CA LEU A 172 -9.97 4.93 15.43
C LEU A 172 -10.32 4.00 16.60
N GLU A 173 -9.37 3.20 17.11
CA GLU A 173 -9.54 2.39 18.34
C GLU A 173 -9.90 3.26 19.55
N GLY A 174 -9.14 4.35 19.76
CA GLY A 174 -9.38 5.28 20.84
C GLY A 174 -10.72 6.01 20.75
N LEU A 175 -11.12 6.41 19.54
CA LEU A 175 -12.43 7.05 19.30
C LEU A 175 -13.57 6.07 19.55
N ARG A 176 -13.47 4.83 19.07
CA ARG A 176 -14.44 3.77 19.32
C ARG A 176 -14.64 3.54 20.81
N ALA A 177 -13.55 3.41 21.57
CA ALA A 177 -13.61 3.16 23.00
C ALA A 177 -14.27 4.32 23.79
N ARG A 178 -14.00 5.58 23.39
CA ARG A 178 -14.52 6.76 24.10
C ARG A 178 -15.96 7.14 23.72
N ARG A 179 -16.39 6.86 22.48
CA ARG A 179 -17.64 7.39 21.91
C ARG A 179 -18.70 6.34 21.61
N ALA A 180 -18.47 5.05 21.92
CA ALA A 180 -19.33 3.93 21.54
C ALA A 180 -19.70 3.95 20.03
N LEU A 181 -18.76 4.39 19.20
CA LEU A 181 -18.91 4.60 17.76
C LEU A 181 -18.96 3.26 17.03
N SER A 182 -19.97 3.05 16.20
CA SER A 182 -20.03 1.89 15.29
C SER A 182 -19.23 2.18 14.03
N LEU A 183 -18.47 1.19 13.52
CA LEU A 183 -17.64 1.36 12.34
C LEU A 183 -18.02 0.33 11.26
N LEU A 184 -18.11 0.79 10.02
CA LEU A 184 -18.07 -0.07 8.83
C LEU A 184 -16.75 0.24 8.10
N LEU A 185 -15.81 -0.69 8.14
CA LEU A 185 -14.47 -0.54 7.58
C LEU A 185 -14.30 -1.35 6.30
N VAL A 186 -14.08 -0.68 5.20
CA VAL A 186 -13.64 -1.29 3.95
C VAL A 186 -12.13 -1.29 3.91
N SER A 187 -11.52 -2.45 3.68
CA SER A 187 -10.09 -2.57 3.48
C SER A 187 -9.76 -3.79 2.63
N HIS A 188 -8.67 -3.72 1.87
CA HIS A 188 -8.05 -4.88 1.24
C HIS A 188 -6.95 -5.50 2.12
N ASN A 189 -6.55 -4.83 3.21
CA ASN A 189 -5.54 -5.31 4.15
C ASN A 189 -6.19 -6.10 5.30
N LEU A 190 -5.98 -7.43 5.30
CA LEU A 190 -6.53 -8.33 6.32
C LEU A 190 -5.94 -8.12 7.71
N GLY A 191 -4.72 -7.60 7.82
CA GLY A 191 -4.11 -7.25 9.11
C GLY A 191 -4.83 -6.09 9.80
N ILE A 192 -5.28 -5.09 9.03
CA ILE A 192 -6.10 -3.98 9.55
C ILE A 192 -7.45 -4.50 10.05
N ILE A 193 -8.06 -5.41 9.28
CA ILE A 193 -9.34 -6.05 9.65
C ILE A 193 -9.19 -6.85 10.95
N ASP A 194 -8.13 -7.65 11.06
CA ASP A 194 -7.85 -8.42 12.29
C ASP A 194 -7.67 -7.53 13.52
N ARG A 195 -7.08 -6.38 13.31
CA ARG A 195 -6.81 -5.41 14.36
C ARG A 195 -8.06 -4.67 14.86
N LEU A 196 -8.88 -4.13 13.93
CA LEU A 196 -9.96 -3.18 14.26
C LEU A 196 -11.35 -3.81 14.33
N CYS A 197 -11.59 -4.92 13.62
CA CYS A 197 -12.94 -5.40 13.41
C CYS A 197 -13.32 -6.54 14.35
N ASP A 198 -14.58 -6.57 14.77
CA ASP A 198 -15.15 -7.68 15.53
C ASP A 198 -15.64 -8.79 14.59
N ARG A 199 -16.21 -8.40 13.45
CA ARG A 199 -16.72 -9.30 12.41
C ARG A 199 -16.19 -8.88 11.05
N VAL A 200 -16.13 -9.82 10.13
CA VAL A 200 -15.73 -9.58 8.75
C VAL A 200 -16.71 -10.22 7.77
N THR A 201 -16.91 -9.53 6.66
CA THR A 201 -17.63 -10.00 5.48
C THR A 201 -16.70 -9.94 4.28
N VAL A 202 -16.47 -11.08 3.66
CA VAL A 202 -15.62 -11.20 2.47
C VAL A 202 -16.49 -11.15 1.23
N LEU A 203 -16.23 -10.15 0.37
CA LEU A 203 -16.93 -9.91 -0.89
C LEU A 203 -16.09 -10.36 -2.07
N TYR A 204 -16.68 -11.07 -2.99
CA TYR A 204 -16.09 -11.42 -4.27
C TYR A 204 -17.11 -11.22 -5.40
N ALA A 205 -16.75 -10.42 -6.40
CA ALA A 205 -17.56 -10.19 -7.59
C ALA A 205 -19.05 -9.90 -7.26
N GLY A 206 -19.26 -8.96 -6.32
CA GLY A 206 -20.59 -8.50 -5.88
C GLY A 206 -21.34 -9.42 -4.93
N ARG A 207 -20.78 -10.56 -4.53
CA ARG A 207 -21.43 -11.52 -3.60
C ARG A 207 -20.61 -11.72 -2.33
N MET A 208 -21.33 -11.95 -1.22
CA MET A 208 -20.70 -12.42 0.01
C MET A 208 -20.30 -13.88 -0.15
N VAL A 209 -19.05 -14.20 0.11
CA VAL A 209 -18.52 -15.58 0.03
C VAL A 209 -18.24 -16.18 1.39
N GLU A 210 -17.89 -15.34 2.36
CA GLU A 210 -17.64 -15.78 3.74
C GLU A 210 -17.91 -14.63 4.72
N ALA A 211 -18.47 -14.92 5.90
CA ALA A 211 -18.73 -13.93 6.94
C ALA A 211 -18.68 -14.56 8.33
N GLY A 212 -18.24 -13.80 9.33
CA GLY A 212 -18.19 -14.28 10.70
C GLY A 212 -17.36 -13.40 11.64
N PRO A 213 -17.10 -13.87 12.87
CA PRO A 213 -16.12 -13.26 13.76
C PRO A 213 -14.74 -13.24 13.08
N VAL A 214 -14.03 -12.11 13.14
CA VAL A 214 -12.74 -11.93 12.44
C VAL A 214 -11.76 -13.06 12.74
N ARG A 215 -11.59 -13.39 14.02
CA ARG A 215 -10.65 -14.46 14.44
C ARG A 215 -11.00 -15.82 13.86
N ALA A 216 -12.31 -16.16 13.77
CA ALA A 216 -12.75 -17.41 13.19
C ALA A 216 -12.49 -17.48 11.69
N VAL A 217 -12.82 -16.40 10.96
CA VAL A 217 -12.64 -16.33 9.51
C VAL A 217 -11.16 -16.31 9.12
N LEU A 218 -10.31 -15.53 9.80
CA LEU A 218 -8.90 -15.41 9.44
C LEU A 218 -8.07 -16.63 9.89
N ALA A 219 -8.38 -17.24 11.04
CA ALA A 219 -7.67 -18.43 11.51
C ALA A 219 -8.08 -19.71 10.77
N ARG A 220 -9.35 -19.81 10.34
CA ARG A 220 -9.91 -20.99 9.70
C ARG A 220 -10.78 -20.62 8.50
N ALA A 221 -10.17 -19.91 7.54
CA ALA A 221 -10.85 -19.55 6.30
C ALA A 221 -11.40 -20.79 5.59
N ARG A 222 -12.71 -20.80 5.31
CA ARG A 222 -13.44 -21.93 4.75
C ARG A 222 -13.69 -21.75 3.25
N HIS A 223 -13.88 -20.52 2.77
CA HIS A 223 -14.04 -20.27 1.34
C HIS A 223 -12.68 -20.23 0.64
N PRO A 224 -12.50 -20.91 -0.52
CA PRO A 224 -11.24 -20.88 -1.27
C PRO A 224 -10.70 -19.49 -1.56
N TYR A 225 -11.56 -18.52 -1.87
CA TYR A 225 -11.14 -17.14 -2.11
C TYR A 225 -10.49 -16.50 -0.87
N THR A 226 -11.08 -16.65 0.32
CA THR A 226 -10.51 -16.12 1.57
C THR A 226 -9.16 -16.79 1.87
N ARG A 227 -9.05 -18.09 1.64
CA ARG A 227 -7.78 -18.84 1.77
C ARG A 227 -6.73 -18.32 0.80
N GLY A 228 -7.12 -18.04 -0.46
CA GLY A 228 -6.24 -17.44 -1.46
C GLY A 228 -5.76 -16.05 -1.08
N LEU A 229 -6.63 -15.20 -0.52
CA LEU A 229 -6.25 -13.88 -0.02
C LEU A 229 -5.21 -13.99 1.11
N LEU A 230 -5.41 -14.89 2.08
CA LEU A 230 -4.47 -15.13 3.18
C LEU A 230 -3.13 -15.71 2.70
N ALA A 231 -3.16 -16.58 1.69
CA ALA A 231 -1.96 -17.17 1.09
C ALA A 231 -1.16 -16.18 0.23
N ALA A 232 -1.80 -15.13 -0.27
CA ALA A 232 -1.16 -14.07 -1.06
C ALA A 232 -0.52 -12.97 -0.20
N LEU A 233 -0.76 -12.93 1.12
CA LEU A 233 -0.19 -11.92 2.01
C LEU A 233 1.33 -12.11 2.18
N PRO A 234 2.15 -11.07 1.97
CA PRO A 234 3.54 -11.05 2.42
C PRO A 234 3.59 -11.15 3.96
N ARG A 235 4.43 -12.04 4.47
CA ARG A 235 4.60 -12.28 5.92
C ARG A 235 6.06 -12.12 6.30
N LEU A 236 6.33 -11.51 7.45
CA LEU A 236 7.70 -11.31 7.96
C LEU A 236 8.36 -12.63 8.38
N ASP A 237 7.56 -13.60 8.86
CA ASP A 237 8.00 -14.91 9.36
C ASP A 237 8.16 -15.97 8.26
N ARG A 238 7.77 -15.66 7.01
CA ARG A 238 7.76 -16.64 5.93
C ARG A 238 8.38 -16.09 4.66
N ARG A 239 9.49 -16.65 4.25
CA ARG A 239 10.12 -16.42 2.94
C ARG A 239 9.67 -17.49 1.95
N GLY A 240 9.61 -17.13 0.69
CA GLY A 240 9.25 -18.06 -0.37
C GLY A 240 8.23 -17.44 -1.32
N ALA A 241 7.85 -18.16 -2.40
CA ALA A 241 6.90 -17.64 -3.35
C ALA A 241 5.53 -17.40 -2.70
N LEU A 242 4.97 -16.21 -2.92
CA LEU A 242 3.59 -15.91 -2.55
C LEU A 242 2.63 -16.73 -3.41
N ALA A 243 1.49 -17.07 -2.88
CA ALA A 243 0.49 -17.86 -3.59
C ALA A 243 -0.65 -16.94 -4.10
N PRO A 244 -0.49 -16.26 -5.24
CA PRO A 244 -1.50 -15.36 -5.78
C PRO A 244 -2.75 -16.15 -6.20
N ILE A 245 -3.89 -15.46 -6.20
CA ILE A 245 -5.11 -16.01 -6.79
C ILE A 245 -4.98 -15.90 -8.32
N PRO A 246 -5.11 -17.00 -9.08
CA PRO A 246 -4.95 -16.99 -10.53
C PRO A 246 -6.08 -16.26 -11.24
N GLY A 247 -5.83 -15.80 -12.47
CA GLY A 247 -6.84 -15.21 -13.35
C GLY A 247 -7.27 -13.79 -12.95
N ALA A 248 -8.39 -13.33 -13.51
CA ALA A 248 -8.98 -12.02 -13.29
C ALA A 248 -10.42 -12.14 -12.76
N LEU A 249 -10.96 -11.05 -12.22
CA LEU A 249 -12.38 -10.98 -11.83
C LEU A 249 -13.29 -11.30 -13.03
N PRO A 250 -14.39 -12.04 -12.80
CA PRO A 250 -15.35 -12.34 -13.86
C PRO A 250 -16.06 -11.06 -14.35
N ASP A 251 -16.54 -11.10 -15.58
CA ASP A 251 -17.34 -10.01 -16.14
C ASP A 251 -18.73 -9.97 -15.47
N LEU A 252 -18.96 -8.97 -14.64
CA LEU A 252 -20.22 -8.78 -13.91
C LEU A 252 -21.43 -8.41 -14.82
N ARG A 253 -21.19 -8.21 -16.13
CA ARG A 253 -22.27 -8.07 -17.12
C ARG A 253 -22.93 -9.41 -17.43
N GLN A 254 -22.21 -10.51 -17.21
CA GLN A 254 -22.68 -11.89 -17.41
C GLN A 254 -22.51 -12.67 -16.09
N PRO A 255 -23.39 -12.47 -15.10
CA PRO A 255 -23.25 -13.12 -13.81
C PRO A 255 -23.42 -14.65 -13.93
N ASP A 256 -22.49 -15.41 -13.37
CA ASP A 256 -22.62 -16.87 -13.22
C ASP A 256 -23.73 -17.18 -12.19
N PRO A 257 -24.70 -18.03 -12.48
CA PRO A 257 -25.71 -18.44 -11.51
C PRO A 257 -25.09 -19.20 -10.31
N GLY A 258 -23.97 -19.86 -10.52
CA GLY A 258 -23.23 -20.62 -9.51
C GLY A 258 -22.24 -19.77 -8.72
N CYS A 259 -21.09 -20.35 -8.44
CA CYS A 259 -20.01 -19.70 -7.71
C CYS A 259 -19.21 -18.75 -8.63
N ASN A 260 -19.26 -17.44 -8.38
CA ASN A 260 -18.49 -16.45 -9.15
C ASN A 260 -16.98 -16.69 -9.12
N PHE A 261 -16.47 -17.36 -8.06
CA PHE A 261 -15.04 -17.68 -7.92
C PHE A 261 -14.62 -18.93 -8.72
N ARG A 262 -15.56 -19.73 -9.25
CA ARG A 262 -15.31 -20.99 -9.96
C ARG A 262 -14.20 -20.91 -11.02
N PRO A 263 -14.13 -19.89 -11.89
CA PRO A 263 -13.09 -19.80 -12.91
C PRO A 263 -11.65 -19.63 -12.37
N ARG A 264 -11.52 -19.20 -11.13
CA ARG A 264 -10.23 -18.94 -10.45
C ARG A 264 -9.95 -19.92 -9.30
N CYS A 265 -10.91 -20.77 -8.99
CA CYS A 265 -10.83 -21.66 -7.85
C CYS A 265 -10.02 -22.91 -8.19
N PRO A 266 -8.87 -23.16 -7.51
CA PRO A 266 -8.07 -24.37 -7.76
C PRO A 266 -8.78 -25.65 -7.32
N PHE A 267 -9.88 -25.53 -6.56
CA PHE A 267 -10.68 -26.64 -6.05
C PHE A 267 -12.04 -26.74 -6.76
N ALA A 268 -12.22 -26.09 -7.90
CA ALA A 268 -13.48 -26.15 -8.64
C ALA A 268 -13.78 -27.59 -9.10
N ALA A 269 -15.04 -28.01 -8.96
CA ALA A 269 -15.52 -29.31 -9.41
C ALA A 269 -16.98 -29.22 -9.81
N ALA A 270 -17.54 -30.35 -10.28
CA ALA A 270 -18.96 -30.48 -10.60
C ALA A 270 -19.84 -30.09 -9.39
N GLY A 271 -20.90 -29.32 -9.65
CA GLY A 271 -21.77 -28.74 -8.63
C GLY A 271 -21.47 -27.28 -8.29
N CYS A 272 -20.26 -26.77 -8.58
CA CYS A 272 -19.93 -25.36 -8.36
C CYS A 272 -20.67 -24.40 -9.30
N GLU A 273 -21.26 -24.87 -10.38
CA GLU A 273 -22.15 -24.15 -11.30
C GLU A 273 -23.56 -23.92 -10.74
N ARG A 274 -23.93 -24.62 -9.66
CA ARG A 274 -25.25 -24.48 -9.02
C ARG A 274 -25.27 -23.32 -8.03
N PRO A 275 -26.38 -22.61 -7.89
CA PRO A 275 -26.54 -21.59 -6.86
C PRO A 275 -26.32 -22.17 -5.47
N ARG A 276 -25.65 -21.39 -4.60
CA ARG A 276 -25.48 -21.73 -3.19
C ARG A 276 -25.81 -20.53 -2.33
N ALA A 277 -26.61 -20.72 -1.30
CA ALA A 277 -26.83 -19.72 -0.27
C ALA A 277 -25.61 -19.65 0.68
N LEU A 278 -25.43 -18.52 1.35
CA LEU A 278 -24.54 -18.40 2.49
C LEU A 278 -25.08 -19.28 3.62
N ALA A 279 -24.28 -20.18 4.18
CA ALA A 279 -24.70 -21.17 5.17
C ALA A 279 -23.74 -21.23 6.35
N GLY A 280 -24.27 -21.53 7.53
CA GLY A 280 -23.58 -21.55 8.83
C GLY A 280 -24.24 -20.56 9.80
N GLU A 281 -24.03 -20.73 11.09
CA GLU A 281 -24.59 -19.84 12.13
C GLU A 281 -23.68 -18.63 12.34
N GLU A 282 -22.62 -18.76 13.10
CA GLU A 282 -21.70 -17.64 13.38
C GLU A 282 -20.66 -17.43 12.27
N HIS A 283 -20.14 -18.52 11.68
CA HIS A 283 -19.18 -18.51 10.59
C HIS A 283 -19.85 -19.05 9.32
N GLN A 284 -20.32 -18.14 8.50
CA GLN A 284 -21.08 -18.41 7.28
C GLN A 284 -20.17 -18.51 6.07
N VAL A 285 -20.47 -19.43 5.17
CA VAL A 285 -19.68 -19.64 3.94
C VAL A 285 -20.56 -20.02 2.76
N ARG A 286 -20.22 -19.53 1.58
CA ARG A 286 -20.90 -19.80 0.30
C ARG A 286 -20.03 -20.72 -0.57
N CYS A 287 -19.86 -21.96 -0.17
CA CYS A 287 -19.10 -22.95 -0.93
C CYS A 287 -19.75 -24.33 -0.84
N HIS A 288 -19.86 -25.05 -1.96
CA HIS A 288 -20.40 -26.39 -2.00
C HIS A 288 -19.47 -27.44 -1.40
N ARG A 289 -18.14 -27.19 -1.47
CA ARG A 289 -17.10 -28.16 -1.15
C ARG A 289 -16.34 -27.87 0.14
N VAL A 290 -16.95 -27.13 1.07
CA VAL A 290 -16.27 -26.68 2.30
C VAL A 290 -15.59 -27.81 3.04
N GLU A 291 -16.29 -28.93 3.27
CA GLU A 291 -15.78 -30.07 4.06
C GLU A 291 -14.70 -30.84 3.29
N GLU A 292 -14.91 -31.05 1.98
CA GLU A 292 -13.97 -31.78 1.13
C GLU A 292 -12.61 -31.07 0.98
N ILE A 293 -12.61 -29.74 0.94
CA ILE A 293 -11.39 -28.94 0.76
C ILE A 293 -10.76 -28.49 2.08
N ALA A 294 -11.36 -28.81 3.22
CA ALA A 294 -10.91 -28.33 4.53
C ALA A 294 -9.43 -28.70 4.82
N SER A 295 -9.02 -29.91 4.46
CA SER A 295 -7.65 -30.41 4.64
C SER A 295 -6.68 -30.07 3.52
N LEU A 296 -7.17 -29.56 2.37
CA LEU A 296 -6.32 -29.27 1.21
C LEU A 296 -5.56 -27.95 1.41
N ALA A 297 -4.26 -27.96 1.14
CA ALA A 297 -3.46 -26.74 1.14
C ALA A 297 -3.78 -25.86 -0.10
N TRP A 298 -3.67 -24.53 0.06
CA TRP A 298 -3.70 -23.63 -1.10
C TRP A 298 -2.46 -23.86 -1.97
N PRO A 299 -2.59 -24.02 -3.31
CA PRO A 299 -1.44 -24.22 -4.19
C PRO A 299 -0.44 -23.06 -4.10
N SER A 300 0.80 -23.37 -3.81
CA SER A 300 1.88 -22.39 -3.76
C SER A 300 2.86 -22.65 -4.90
N PRO A 301 3.31 -21.62 -5.63
CA PRO A 301 4.32 -21.77 -6.66
C PRO A 301 5.69 -22.11 -6.02
N PRO A 302 6.62 -22.74 -6.77
CA PRO A 302 7.98 -22.95 -6.29
C PRO A 302 8.67 -21.61 -6.04
N SER A 303 9.52 -21.55 -5.01
CA SER A 303 10.33 -20.37 -4.73
C SER A 303 11.41 -20.18 -5.76
N ALA A 304 11.58 -18.94 -6.25
CA ALA A 304 12.73 -18.61 -7.08
C ALA A 304 14.03 -18.67 -6.25
N PRO A 305 15.15 -19.14 -6.82
CA PRO A 305 16.42 -19.19 -6.10
C PRO A 305 16.91 -17.77 -5.77
N HIS A 306 17.47 -17.60 -4.57
CA HIS A 306 18.15 -16.36 -4.18
C HIS A 306 19.52 -16.26 -4.84
N ALA A 307 19.97 -15.04 -5.17
CA ALA A 307 21.28 -14.83 -5.74
C ALA A 307 22.39 -15.09 -4.71
N SER A 308 23.56 -15.53 -5.22
CA SER A 308 24.76 -15.68 -4.41
C SER A 308 25.28 -14.32 -3.93
N SER A 309 25.71 -14.24 -2.65
CA SER A 309 26.27 -13.03 -2.04
C SER A 309 27.64 -12.60 -2.62
N ALA A 310 28.27 -13.43 -3.46
CA ALA A 310 29.62 -13.22 -4.00
C ALA A 310 29.66 -12.43 -5.33
N ALA A 311 28.54 -11.89 -5.81
CA ALA A 311 28.48 -11.18 -7.08
C ALA A 311 29.21 -9.82 -7.03
N ALA A 312 29.83 -9.42 -8.16
CA ALA A 312 30.53 -8.14 -8.31
C ALA A 312 29.58 -6.94 -8.14
N THR A 313 30.12 -5.82 -7.64
CA THR A 313 29.40 -4.56 -7.54
C THR A 313 29.00 -4.06 -8.92
N LEU A 314 27.71 -3.78 -9.11
CA LEU A 314 27.18 -3.19 -10.34
C LEU A 314 27.00 -1.66 -10.22
N LEU A 315 26.47 -1.20 -9.09
CA LEU A 315 26.23 0.22 -8.84
C LEU A 315 26.74 0.58 -7.44
N GLN A 316 27.42 1.72 -7.35
CA GLN A 316 27.94 2.26 -6.10
C GLN A 316 27.69 3.76 -6.05
N THR A 317 27.15 4.22 -4.93
CA THR A 317 27.06 5.65 -4.60
C THR A 317 27.99 5.94 -3.44
N ASP A 318 28.58 7.12 -3.44
CA ASP A 318 29.41 7.60 -2.34
C ASP A 318 29.07 9.05 -2.02
N GLY A 319 28.54 9.26 -0.82
CA GLY A 319 28.21 10.56 -0.27
C GLY A 319 27.21 11.38 -1.12
N LEU A 320 26.23 10.74 -1.78
CA LEU A 320 25.26 11.46 -2.62
C LEU A 320 24.44 12.46 -1.80
N VAL A 321 24.38 13.70 -2.29
CA VAL A 321 23.57 14.78 -1.72
C VAL A 321 22.66 15.38 -2.79
N ARG A 322 21.40 15.66 -2.42
CA ARG A 322 20.47 16.43 -3.21
C ARG A 322 19.57 17.30 -2.34
N ARG A 323 19.48 18.58 -2.66
CA ARG A 323 18.66 19.58 -1.97
C ARG A 323 17.56 20.12 -2.90
N PHE A 324 16.43 20.45 -2.30
CA PHE A 324 15.36 21.22 -2.92
C PHE A 324 15.05 22.41 -2.00
N GLY A 325 15.53 23.59 -2.37
CA GLY A 325 15.50 24.74 -1.47
C GLY A 325 16.28 24.46 -0.17
N THR A 326 15.60 24.56 0.96
CA THR A 326 16.18 24.28 2.30
C THR A 326 16.15 22.80 2.69
N VAL A 327 15.42 21.96 1.95
CA VAL A 327 15.23 20.53 2.29
C VAL A 327 16.34 19.70 1.66
N ARG A 328 17.09 18.96 2.48
CA ARG A 328 18.03 17.91 2.03
C ARG A 328 17.28 16.60 1.82
N ALA A 329 16.82 16.37 0.59
CA ALA A 329 16.06 15.16 0.26
C ALA A 329 16.93 13.90 0.26
N VAL A 330 18.22 14.02 -0.09
CA VAL A 330 19.25 12.98 0.04
C VAL A 330 20.47 13.66 0.67
N ASP A 331 21.03 13.06 1.71
CA ASP A 331 22.04 13.69 2.55
C ASP A 331 23.17 12.71 2.91
N GLY A 332 24.19 12.66 2.05
CA GLY A 332 25.38 11.85 2.26
C GLY A 332 25.15 10.34 2.12
N VAL A 333 24.33 9.89 1.15
CA VAL A 333 24.00 8.48 0.99
C VAL A 333 25.07 7.72 0.22
N SER A 334 25.63 6.68 0.86
CA SER A 334 26.58 5.72 0.28
C SER A 334 25.97 4.32 0.33
N LEU A 335 25.75 3.72 -0.84
CA LEU A 335 25.16 2.38 -1.00
C LEU A 335 25.84 1.61 -2.13
N THR A 336 25.82 0.29 -2.03
CA THR A 336 26.29 -0.63 -3.08
C THR A 336 25.20 -1.60 -3.47
N ILE A 337 25.07 -1.85 -4.78
CA ILE A 337 24.17 -2.87 -5.34
C ILE A 337 25.02 -3.80 -6.19
N ARG A 338 24.91 -5.11 -5.94
CA ARG A 338 25.63 -6.15 -6.66
C ARG A 338 24.84 -6.64 -7.86
N ARG A 339 25.52 -7.31 -8.80
CA ARG A 339 24.84 -7.95 -9.95
C ARG A 339 23.85 -9.02 -9.45
N GLY A 340 22.64 -9.01 -10.01
CA GLY A 340 21.60 -9.94 -9.63
C GLY A 340 21.05 -9.77 -8.19
N GLU A 341 21.48 -8.74 -7.46
CA GLU A 341 20.99 -8.44 -6.10
C GLU A 341 19.69 -7.64 -6.14
N VAL A 342 18.80 -7.88 -5.18
CA VAL A 342 17.70 -6.98 -4.84
C VAL A 342 18.05 -6.26 -3.56
N LEU A 343 18.32 -4.96 -3.66
CA LEU A 343 18.43 -4.07 -2.51
C LEU A 343 17.06 -3.43 -2.24
N GLY A 344 16.47 -3.75 -1.09
CA GLY A 344 15.27 -3.08 -0.60
C GLY A 344 15.60 -1.72 -0.01
N LEU A 345 14.79 -0.70 -0.31
CA LEU A 345 14.89 0.63 0.31
C LEU A 345 13.56 0.96 0.96
N VAL A 346 13.54 1.02 2.30
CA VAL A 346 12.34 1.24 3.10
C VAL A 346 12.45 2.53 3.91
N GLY A 347 11.31 3.15 4.20
CA GLY A 347 11.19 4.36 5.00
C GLY A 347 9.87 5.09 4.75
N GLU A 348 9.54 6.07 5.58
CA GLU A 348 8.33 6.90 5.44
C GLU A 348 8.32 7.69 4.13
N SER A 349 7.11 8.10 3.67
CA SER A 349 6.95 8.99 2.51
C SER A 349 7.65 10.32 2.73
N GLY A 350 8.28 10.82 1.67
CA GLY A 350 9.04 12.07 1.73
C GLY A 350 10.44 11.94 2.35
N CYS A 351 10.88 10.75 2.81
CA CYS A 351 12.23 10.59 3.37
C CYS A 351 13.36 10.58 2.32
N GLY A 352 13.02 10.64 1.01
CA GLY A 352 14.01 10.76 -0.07
C GLY A 352 14.20 9.53 -0.95
N LYS A 353 13.49 8.41 -0.75
CA LYS A 353 13.63 7.14 -1.50
C LYS A 353 13.56 7.31 -3.02
N SER A 354 12.46 7.88 -3.52
CA SER A 354 12.26 8.10 -4.96
C SER A 354 13.27 9.11 -5.53
N THR A 355 13.71 10.10 -4.72
CA THR A 355 14.77 11.04 -5.11
C THR A 355 16.09 10.31 -5.30
N LEU A 356 16.45 9.42 -4.34
CA LEU A 356 17.66 8.59 -4.45
C LEU A 356 17.62 7.69 -5.69
N GLY A 357 16.49 7.01 -5.93
CA GLY A 357 16.30 6.20 -7.13
C GLY A 357 16.48 6.99 -8.43
N ARG A 358 15.96 8.22 -8.50
CA ARG A 358 16.13 9.12 -9.66
C ARG A 358 17.55 9.63 -9.83
N LEU A 359 18.28 9.88 -8.74
CA LEU A 359 19.72 10.20 -8.77
C LEU A 359 20.53 9.02 -9.33
N MET A 360 20.26 7.81 -8.85
CA MET A 360 20.93 6.58 -9.32
C MET A 360 20.69 6.30 -10.82
N LEU A 361 19.59 6.82 -11.38
CA LEU A 361 19.26 6.71 -12.81
C LEU A 361 19.67 7.94 -13.65
N ARG A 362 20.32 8.93 -13.04
CA ARG A 362 20.62 10.21 -13.73
C ARG A 362 19.38 10.85 -14.35
N LEU A 363 18.25 10.73 -13.66
CA LEU A 363 17.03 11.50 -13.93
C LEU A 363 17.03 12.83 -13.18
N LEU A 364 17.84 12.91 -12.12
CA LEU A 364 18.19 14.11 -11.37
C LEU A 364 19.71 14.13 -11.20
N ASP A 365 20.29 15.33 -11.20
CA ASP A 365 21.70 15.52 -10.90
C ASP A 365 21.91 15.64 -9.39
N ALA A 366 23.01 15.07 -8.88
CA ALA A 366 23.42 15.23 -7.49
C ALA A 366 24.09 16.59 -7.30
N ASP A 367 23.90 17.20 -6.13
CA ASP A 367 24.61 18.44 -5.75
C ASP A 367 26.07 18.13 -5.36
N SER A 368 26.30 16.94 -4.76
CA SER A 368 27.63 16.41 -4.44
C SER A 368 27.61 14.89 -4.30
N GLY A 369 28.78 14.28 -4.17
CA GLY A 369 28.96 12.84 -4.12
C GLY A 369 29.24 12.25 -5.50
N THR A 370 29.48 10.91 -5.54
CA THR A 370 29.81 10.20 -6.77
C THR A 370 28.88 9.01 -7.00
N LEU A 371 28.70 8.69 -8.27
CA LEU A 371 27.92 7.53 -8.73
C LEU A 371 28.77 6.74 -9.74
N HIS A 372 28.98 5.46 -9.46
CA HIS A 372 29.69 4.53 -10.33
C HIS A 372 28.75 3.42 -10.79
N PHE A 373 28.89 3.03 -12.04
CA PHE A 373 28.16 1.91 -12.64
C PHE A 373 29.15 1.03 -13.39
N ASP A 374 29.21 -0.24 -13.00
CA ASP A 374 30.12 -1.22 -13.59
C ASP A 374 31.59 -0.73 -13.56
N THR A 375 32.03 -0.25 -12.38
CA THR A 375 33.34 0.37 -12.09
C THR A 375 33.61 1.73 -12.73
N ALA A 376 32.84 2.16 -13.72
CA ALA A 376 32.99 3.47 -14.36
C ALA A 376 32.18 4.56 -13.65
N ALA A 377 32.77 5.74 -13.49
CA ALA A 377 32.02 6.91 -13.01
C ALA A 377 30.89 7.25 -14.01
N VAL A 378 29.65 7.31 -13.53
CA VAL A 378 28.45 7.48 -14.39
C VAL A 378 28.51 8.74 -15.28
N PRO A 379 29.03 9.90 -14.84
CA PRO A 379 29.19 11.06 -15.73
C PRO A 379 30.07 10.81 -16.96
N LYS A 380 30.97 9.84 -16.89
CA LYS A 380 31.85 9.45 -18.02
C LYS A 380 31.17 8.48 -19.01
N ILE A 381 30.03 7.86 -18.63
CA ILE A 381 29.28 6.97 -19.51
C ILE A 381 28.32 7.81 -20.37
N PRO A 382 28.26 7.62 -21.71
CA PRO A 382 27.29 8.28 -22.55
C PRO A 382 25.85 8.04 -22.04
N LEU A 383 25.05 9.10 -21.92
CA LEU A 383 23.72 9.04 -21.29
C LEU A 383 22.80 7.99 -21.94
N ALA A 384 22.86 7.84 -23.26
CA ALA A 384 22.06 6.84 -23.98
C ALA A 384 22.48 5.40 -23.63
N ALA A 385 23.78 5.15 -23.50
CA ALA A 385 24.33 3.86 -23.12
C ALA A 385 23.97 3.52 -21.66
N PHE A 386 24.08 4.48 -20.74
CA PHE A 386 23.68 4.31 -19.36
C PHE A 386 22.17 4.04 -19.24
N ARG A 387 21.32 4.85 -19.89
CA ARG A 387 19.85 4.71 -19.86
C ARG A 387 19.36 3.42 -20.53
N ARG A 388 20.12 2.81 -21.42
CA ARG A 388 19.82 1.48 -21.92
C ARG A 388 19.94 0.43 -20.82
N ARG A 389 21.01 0.50 -20.01
CA ARG A 389 21.36 -0.48 -18.99
C ARG A 389 20.66 -0.27 -17.65
N ALA A 390 20.19 0.96 -17.36
CA ALA A 390 19.56 1.36 -16.12
C ALA A 390 18.16 1.94 -16.39
N GLN A 391 17.11 1.31 -15.85
CA GLN A 391 15.70 1.60 -16.13
C GLN A 391 14.89 1.81 -14.86
N ILE A 392 13.64 2.30 -15.01
CA ILE A 392 12.70 2.54 -13.91
C ILE A 392 11.33 1.92 -14.19
N VAL A 393 10.77 1.30 -13.16
CA VAL A 393 9.34 1.00 -13.05
C VAL A 393 8.74 2.00 -12.06
N PHE A 394 7.80 2.81 -12.53
CA PHE A 394 7.19 3.89 -11.75
C PHE A 394 6.08 3.40 -10.82
N GLN A 395 5.83 4.16 -9.77
CA GLN A 395 4.81 3.91 -8.76
C GLN A 395 3.40 3.83 -9.34
N ASN A 396 3.02 4.81 -10.16
CA ASN A 396 1.68 4.88 -10.75
C ASN A 396 1.74 4.57 -12.25
N PRO A 397 1.24 3.40 -12.68
CA PRO A 397 1.23 3.03 -14.09
C PRO A 397 0.31 3.91 -14.94
N ASP A 398 -0.74 4.52 -14.37
CA ASP A 398 -1.65 5.41 -15.11
C ASP A 398 -0.96 6.69 -15.59
N THR A 399 -0.06 7.23 -14.78
CA THR A 399 0.74 8.40 -15.17
C THR A 399 1.97 8.03 -16.01
N ALA A 400 2.44 6.78 -15.87
CA ALA A 400 3.63 6.29 -16.56
C ALA A 400 3.37 5.85 -18.00
N LEU A 401 2.15 5.38 -18.31
CA LEU A 401 1.75 4.92 -19.64
C LEU A 401 0.95 6.02 -20.35
N ASN A 402 1.32 6.33 -21.61
CA ASN A 402 0.56 7.31 -22.39
C ASN A 402 -0.83 6.73 -22.74
N PRO A 403 -1.95 7.33 -22.27
CA PRO A 403 -3.29 6.79 -22.47
C PRO A 403 -3.76 6.80 -23.94
N ARG A 404 -3.10 7.59 -24.80
CA ARG A 404 -3.40 7.72 -26.24
C ARG A 404 -2.61 6.73 -27.09
N GLN A 405 -1.75 5.89 -26.52
CA GLN A 405 -0.95 4.90 -27.23
C GLN A 405 -1.37 3.49 -26.81
N ASN A 406 -1.47 2.59 -27.78
CA ASN A 406 -1.65 1.16 -27.48
C ASN A 406 -0.33 0.56 -26.92
N VAL A 407 -0.46 -0.62 -26.33
CA VAL A 407 0.66 -1.34 -25.69
C VAL A 407 1.80 -1.58 -26.68
N ALA A 408 1.50 -1.97 -27.92
CA ALA A 408 2.53 -2.17 -28.96
C ALA A 408 3.35 -0.90 -29.20
N THR A 409 2.72 0.26 -29.28
CA THR A 409 3.41 1.55 -29.49
C THR A 409 4.28 1.92 -28.28
N ILE A 410 3.77 1.68 -27.06
CA ILE A 410 4.50 1.91 -25.83
C ILE A 410 5.78 1.05 -25.75
N LEU A 411 5.68 -0.24 -26.11
CA LEU A 411 6.82 -1.18 -26.07
C LEU A 411 7.78 -0.99 -27.25
N ARG A 412 7.29 -0.57 -28.43
CA ARG A 412 8.12 -0.29 -29.62
C ARG A 412 9.08 0.86 -29.41
N ARG A 413 8.70 1.86 -28.62
CA ARG A 413 9.52 3.08 -28.43
C ARG A 413 10.90 2.79 -27.86
N PRO A 414 11.11 2.07 -26.74
CA PRO A 414 12.44 1.71 -26.24
C PRO A 414 13.20 0.77 -27.21
N LEU A 415 12.52 -0.18 -27.86
CA LEU A 415 13.13 -1.06 -28.85
C LEU A 415 13.74 -0.27 -30.01
N HIS A 416 13.02 0.70 -30.55
CA HIS A 416 13.49 1.57 -31.62
C HIS A 416 14.61 2.51 -31.12
N ARG A 417 14.42 3.14 -29.94
CA ARG A 417 15.39 4.09 -29.37
C ARG A 417 16.77 3.49 -29.17
N PHE A 418 16.85 2.21 -28.81
CA PHE A 418 18.10 1.51 -28.55
C PHE A 418 18.49 0.52 -29.66
N ALA A 419 17.83 0.57 -30.81
CA ALA A 419 18.09 -0.28 -31.99
C ALA A 419 18.09 -1.81 -31.68
N LEU A 420 17.16 -2.27 -30.83
CA LEU A 420 17.13 -3.65 -30.31
C LEU A 420 16.22 -4.59 -31.10
N ALA A 421 15.40 -4.08 -32.03
CA ALA A 421 14.46 -4.87 -32.85
C ALA A 421 14.68 -4.57 -34.34
N ARG A 422 15.81 -4.95 -34.90
CA ARG A 422 16.11 -4.79 -36.34
C ARG A 422 15.17 -5.65 -37.18
N GLY A 423 14.03 -5.10 -37.61
CA GLY A 423 13.04 -5.78 -38.48
C GLY A 423 12.03 -6.68 -37.77
N ALA A 424 12.26 -7.12 -36.55
CA ALA A 424 11.46 -8.09 -35.77
C ALA A 424 10.72 -7.46 -34.58
N ALA A 425 10.17 -6.25 -34.76
CA ALA A 425 9.58 -5.51 -33.62
C ALA A 425 8.27 -6.16 -33.11
N VAL A 426 7.52 -6.86 -33.95
CA VAL A 426 6.26 -7.52 -33.57
C VAL A 426 6.55 -8.72 -32.68
N GLU A 427 7.49 -9.55 -33.08
CA GLU A 427 7.94 -10.75 -32.37
C GLU A 427 8.54 -10.38 -31.01
N GLU A 428 9.36 -9.32 -30.96
CA GLU A 428 9.96 -8.86 -29.72
C GLU A 428 8.92 -8.28 -28.75
N ILE A 429 7.89 -7.58 -29.26
CA ILE A 429 6.76 -7.12 -28.45
C ILE A 429 5.98 -8.32 -27.90
N ALA A 430 5.70 -9.33 -28.71
CA ALA A 430 5.03 -10.55 -28.26
C ALA A 430 5.83 -11.24 -27.14
N ARG A 431 7.14 -11.42 -27.35
CA ARG A 431 8.07 -11.98 -26.35
C ARG A 431 8.07 -11.16 -25.04
N LEU A 432 8.08 -9.83 -25.10
CA LEU A 432 8.04 -8.97 -23.94
C LEU A 432 6.72 -9.11 -23.17
N LEU A 433 5.59 -9.25 -23.87
CA LEU A 433 4.30 -9.49 -23.24
C LEU A 433 4.25 -10.87 -22.56
N GLU A 434 4.75 -11.91 -23.21
CA GLU A 434 4.86 -13.25 -22.62
C GLU A 434 5.75 -13.26 -21.36
N LEU A 435 6.90 -12.57 -21.39
CA LEU A 435 7.78 -12.42 -20.23
C LEU A 435 7.07 -11.84 -19.00
N VAL A 436 6.09 -10.95 -19.21
CA VAL A 436 5.30 -10.39 -18.12
C VAL A 436 3.95 -11.10 -17.95
N ARG A 437 3.80 -12.29 -18.53
CA ARG A 437 2.60 -13.13 -18.43
C ARG A 437 1.33 -12.42 -18.93
N LEU A 438 1.46 -11.67 -20.02
CA LEU A 438 0.34 -11.10 -20.78
C LEU A 438 0.24 -11.74 -22.15
N PRO A 439 -0.98 -12.05 -22.65
CA PRO A 439 -1.17 -12.56 -23.99
C PRO A 439 -0.66 -11.58 -25.05
N PRO A 440 -0.07 -12.04 -26.17
CA PRO A 440 0.36 -11.18 -27.29
C PRO A 440 -0.77 -10.28 -27.85
N SER A 441 -2.02 -10.73 -27.78
CA SER A 441 -3.20 -9.95 -28.19
C SER A 441 -3.38 -8.63 -27.44
N TYR A 442 -2.73 -8.47 -26.28
CA TYR A 442 -2.74 -7.22 -25.52
C TYR A 442 -1.99 -6.09 -26.21
N ALA A 443 -1.16 -6.40 -27.22
CA ALA A 443 -0.46 -5.42 -28.04
C ALA A 443 -1.38 -4.32 -28.62
N ALA A 444 -2.60 -4.68 -28.99
CA ALA A 444 -3.59 -3.76 -29.58
C ALA A 444 -4.37 -2.94 -28.53
N ARG A 445 -4.33 -3.33 -27.23
CA ARG A 445 -5.10 -2.65 -26.18
C ARG A 445 -4.48 -1.32 -25.79
N TYR A 446 -5.34 -0.41 -25.31
CA TYR A 446 -4.95 0.86 -24.72
C TYR A 446 -4.92 0.75 -23.19
N PRO A 447 -4.17 1.63 -22.47
CA PRO A 447 -4.07 1.59 -21.00
C PRO A 447 -5.42 1.59 -20.27
N HIS A 448 -6.42 2.36 -20.75
CA HIS A 448 -7.75 2.39 -20.14
C HIS A 448 -8.53 1.07 -20.25
N GLN A 449 -8.09 0.13 -21.09
CA GLN A 449 -8.69 -1.20 -21.26
C GLN A 449 -7.99 -2.28 -20.39
N LEU A 450 -7.03 -1.86 -19.57
CA LEU A 450 -6.21 -2.73 -18.72
C LEU A 450 -6.54 -2.50 -17.25
N SER A 451 -6.52 -3.57 -16.45
CA SER A 451 -6.54 -3.49 -14.99
C SER A 451 -5.25 -2.87 -14.44
N GLY A 452 -5.25 -2.44 -13.18
CA GLY A 452 -4.05 -1.87 -12.53
C GLY A 452 -2.83 -2.80 -12.60
N GLY A 453 -3.02 -4.08 -12.31
CA GLY A 453 -1.94 -5.08 -12.40
C GLY A 453 -1.45 -5.34 -13.82
N GLU A 454 -2.32 -5.32 -14.83
CA GLU A 454 -1.94 -5.44 -16.23
C GLU A 454 -1.16 -4.21 -16.71
N LYS A 455 -1.58 -3.00 -16.34
CA LYS A 455 -0.84 -1.75 -16.59
C LYS A 455 0.56 -1.82 -15.98
N GLN A 456 0.67 -2.31 -14.75
CA GLN A 456 1.96 -2.45 -14.07
C GLN A 456 2.88 -3.44 -14.81
N ARG A 457 2.35 -4.59 -15.27
CA ARG A 457 3.10 -5.55 -16.08
C ARG A 457 3.55 -4.95 -17.41
N VAL A 458 2.73 -4.13 -18.07
CA VAL A 458 3.14 -3.37 -19.27
C VAL A 458 4.27 -2.38 -18.92
N GLY A 459 4.21 -1.71 -17.76
CA GLY A 459 5.28 -0.85 -17.25
C GLY A 459 6.60 -1.61 -17.05
N ILE A 460 6.54 -2.83 -16.50
CA ILE A 460 7.69 -3.73 -16.34
C ILE A 460 8.22 -4.16 -17.74
N ALA A 461 7.34 -4.59 -18.65
CA ALA A 461 7.72 -4.96 -20.02
C ALA A 461 8.43 -3.82 -20.75
N ARG A 462 7.95 -2.57 -20.57
CA ARG A 462 8.60 -1.37 -21.13
C ARG A 462 10.01 -1.17 -20.59
N ALA A 463 10.24 -1.38 -19.28
CA ALA A 463 11.58 -1.29 -18.70
C ALA A 463 12.49 -2.40 -19.23
N LEU A 464 11.98 -3.63 -19.38
CA LEU A 464 12.72 -4.77 -19.90
C LEU A 464 13.06 -4.65 -21.39
N ALA A 465 12.31 -3.87 -22.17
CA ALA A 465 12.52 -3.70 -23.62
C ALA A 465 13.91 -3.15 -23.98
N SER A 466 14.58 -2.45 -23.07
CA SER A 466 15.97 -1.98 -23.25
C SER A 466 17.03 -3.04 -22.93
N ARG A 467 16.64 -4.22 -22.40
CA ARG A 467 17.53 -5.26 -21.87
C ARG A 467 18.47 -4.70 -20.81
N PRO A 468 17.92 -4.19 -19.68
CA PRO A 468 18.71 -3.52 -18.64
C PRO A 468 19.50 -4.53 -17.78
N ASP A 469 20.57 -4.03 -17.14
CA ASP A 469 21.27 -4.74 -16.05
C ASP A 469 20.69 -4.34 -14.67
N PHE A 470 20.11 -3.13 -14.58
CA PHE A 470 19.61 -2.53 -13.34
C PHE A 470 18.24 -1.89 -13.52
N ILE A 471 17.35 -2.13 -12.58
CA ILE A 471 16.01 -1.50 -12.55
C ILE A 471 15.75 -0.92 -11.18
N VAL A 472 15.33 0.34 -11.13
CA VAL A 472 14.70 0.96 -9.96
C VAL A 472 13.20 0.67 -10.03
N CYS A 473 12.68 -0.03 -9.05
CA CYS A 473 11.25 -0.27 -8.85
C CYS A 473 10.74 0.70 -7.77
N ASP A 474 10.16 1.83 -8.19
CA ASP A 474 9.67 2.87 -7.27
C ASP A 474 8.22 2.57 -6.88
N GLU A 475 8.03 1.96 -5.72
CA GLU A 475 6.75 1.50 -5.15
C GLU A 475 5.84 0.77 -6.17
N PRO A 476 6.34 -0.27 -6.87
CA PRO A 476 5.65 -0.85 -8.02
C PRO A 476 4.37 -1.61 -7.69
N VAL A 477 4.04 -1.80 -6.42
CA VAL A 477 2.89 -2.61 -5.95
C VAL A 477 1.98 -1.88 -4.96
N SER A 478 2.27 -0.62 -4.60
CA SER A 478 1.57 0.12 -3.54
C SER A 478 0.08 0.39 -3.82
N ALA A 479 -0.33 0.42 -5.08
CA ALA A 479 -1.72 0.68 -5.49
C ALA A 479 -2.46 -0.60 -5.96
N LEU A 480 -1.91 -1.79 -5.68
CA LEU A 480 -2.45 -3.06 -6.16
C LEU A 480 -3.08 -3.85 -5.01
N ASP A 481 -4.16 -4.56 -5.32
CA ASP A 481 -4.74 -5.54 -4.39
C ASP A 481 -3.74 -6.64 -4.03
N VAL A 482 -3.87 -7.21 -2.85
CA VAL A 482 -2.95 -8.21 -2.27
C VAL A 482 -2.62 -9.36 -3.22
N SER A 483 -3.61 -9.91 -3.91
CA SER A 483 -3.43 -11.02 -4.87
C SER A 483 -2.64 -10.59 -6.11
N VAL A 484 -2.95 -9.39 -6.65
CA VAL A 484 -2.24 -8.82 -7.81
C VAL A 484 -0.82 -8.42 -7.43
N GLN A 485 -0.63 -7.85 -6.24
CA GLN A 485 0.68 -7.55 -5.65
C GLN A 485 1.55 -8.81 -5.56
N ALA A 486 1.01 -9.91 -5.01
CA ALA A 486 1.73 -11.19 -4.94
C ALA A 486 2.17 -11.69 -6.32
N ALA A 487 1.31 -11.58 -7.32
CA ALA A 487 1.63 -11.98 -8.70
C ALA A 487 2.75 -11.14 -9.33
N VAL A 488 2.77 -9.81 -9.08
CA VAL A 488 3.82 -8.90 -9.57
C VAL A 488 5.14 -9.14 -8.84
N LEU A 489 5.12 -9.38 -7.52
CA LEU A 489 6.32 -9.70 -6.74
C LEU A 489 6.98 -11.01 -7.22
N ASN A 490 6.19 -12.07 -7.42
CA ASN A 490 6.70 -13.33 -7.96
C ASN A 490 7.26 -13.15 -9.38
N LEU A 491 6.60 -12.35 -10.23
CA LEU A 491 7.09 -12.02 -11.56
C LEU A 491 8.46 -11.32 -11.51
N LEU A 492 8.63 -10.34 -10.63
CA LEU A 492 9.91 -9.65 -10.45
C LEU A 492 11.01 -10.58 -9.94
N ALA A 493 10.69 -11.49 -9.00
CA ALA A 493 11.62 -12.51 -8.51
C ALA A 493 12.06 -13.47 -9.63
N GLU A 494 11.13 -13.92 -10.47
CA GLU A 494 11.41 -14.78 -11.62
C GLU A 494 12.24 -14.07 -12.69
N LEU A 495 11.88 -12.84 -13.07
CA LEU A 495 12.63 -12.02 -14.02
C LEU A 495 14.05 -11.73 -13.55
N ARG A 496 14.22 -11.46 -12.24
CA ARG A 496 15.54 -11.35 -11.64
C ARG A 496 16.37 -12.61 -11.83
N ALA A 497 15.80 -13.77 -11.46
CA ALA A 497 16.52 -15.04 -11.53
C ALA A 497 16.88 -15.45 -12.98
N THR A 498 15.95 -15.22 -13.93
CA THR A 498 16.16 -15.63 -15.33
C THR A 498 17.03 -14.68 -16.14
N LEU A 499 16.96 -13.38 -15.86
CA LEU A 499 17.67 -12.34 -16.61
C LEU A 499 18.91 -11.79 -15.88
N GLY A 500 19.19 -12.22 -14.65
CA GLY A 500 20.32 -11.73 -13.84
C GLY A 500 20.20 -10.25 -13.45
N LEU A 501 18.96 -9.73 -13.32
CA LEU A 501 18.70 -8.32 -13.06
C LEU A 501 19.11 -7.93 -11.63
N ALA A 502 19.76 -6.78 -11.49
CA ALA A 502 19.89 -6.11 -10.21
C ALA A 502 18.72 -5.14 -10.02
N LEU A 503 18.12 -5.11 -8.81
CA LEU A 503 16.97 -4.27 -8.51
C LEU A 503 17.25 -3.36 -7.30
N LEU A 504 16.89 -2.08 -7.40
CA LEU A 504 16.59 -1.25 -6.24
C LEU A 504 15.07 -1.27 -6.05
N PHE A 505 14.60 -1.94 -5.03
CA PHE A 505 13.18 -2.08 -4.76
C PHE A 505 12.76 -1.13 -3.63
N ILE A 506 12.07 -0.06 -3.98
CA ILE A 506 11.58 0.96 -3.04
C ILE A 506 10.16 0.58 -2.60
N SER A 507 9.93 0.54 -1.30
CA SER A 507 8.61 0.34 -0.70
C SER A 507 8.52 1.04 0.67
N HIS A 508 7.32 1.39 1.07
CA HIS A 508 7.02 1.76 2.46
C HIS A 508 6.61 0.53 3.30
N ASP A 509 6.32 -0.60 2.66
CA ASP A 509 5.94 -1.86 3.32
C ASP A 509 7.16 -2.78 3.47
N ILE A 510 7.61 -2.95 4.72
CA ILE A 510 8.76 -3.81 5.05
C ILE A 510 8.44 -5.30 4.84
N GLY A 511 7.16 -5.71 4.90
CA GLY A 511 6.74 -7.08 4.60
C GLY A 511 6.99 -7.44 3.13
N VAL A 512 6.73 -6.50 2.23
CA VAL A 512 7.03 -6.65 0.79
C VAL A 512 8.54 -6.74 0.55
N ILE A 513 9.32 -5.88 1.23
CA ILE A 513 10.79 -5.90 1.17
C ILE A 513 11.33 -7.24 1.68
N ALA A 514 10.83 -7.70 2.82
CA ALA A 514 11.24 -8.97 3.45
C ALA A 514 11.08 -10.18 2.52
N HIS A 515 10.09 -10.12 1.64
CA HIS A 515 9.79 -11.20 0.70
C HIS A 515 10.74 -11.24 -0.51
N LEU A 516 11.10 -10.07 -1.07
CA LEU A 516 11.81 -9.99 -2.37
C LEU A 516 13.30 -9.67 -2.22
N ALA A 517 13.69 -8.87 -1.22
CA ALA A 517 15.02 -8.32 -1.12
C ALA A 517 16.04 -9.29 -0.47
N ASP A 518 17.29 -9.21 -0.90
CA ASP A 518 18.43 -9.89 -0.26
C ASP A 518 18.98 -9.06 0.89
N ARG A 519 19.13 -7.75 0.66
CA ARG A 519 19.54 -6.75 1.64
C ARG A 519 18.53 -5.62 1.68
N VAL A 520 18.46 -4.93 2.81
CA VAL A 520 17.62 -3.77 3.00
C VAL A 520 18.42 -2.61 3.57
N ALA A 521 18.09 -1.41 3.09
CA ALA A 521 18.54 -0.13 3.64
C ALA A 521 17.32 0.65 4.15
N VAL A 522 17.38 1.10 5.40
CA VAL A 522 16.32 1.85 6.07
C VAL A 522 16.66 3.33 6.01
N MET A 523 15.81 4.12 5.34
CA MET A 523 16.04 5.53 5.07
C MET A 523 15.11 6.43 5.89
N TYR A 524 15.67 7.44 6.54
CA TYR A 524 14.93 8.48 7.27
C TYR A 524 15.57 9.85 7.05
N GLY A 525 14.76 10.87 6.74
CA GLY A 525 15.23 12.25 6.63
C GLY A 525 16.42 12.45 5.69
N GLY A 526 16.46 11.74 4.57
CA GLY A 526 17.54 11.82 3.59
C GLY A 526 18.75 10.93 3.86
N GLN A 527 18.84 10.26 5.00
CA GLN A 527 19.98 9.44 5.41
C GLN A 527 19.62 7.97 5.57
N ILE A 528 20.58 7.07 5.38
CA ILE A 528 20.46 5.65 5.73
C ILE A 528 20.81 5.50 7.22
N LEU A 529 19.90 4.90 7.98
CA LEU A 529 20.06 4.68 9.43
C LEU A 529 20.45 3.24 9.77
N GLU A 530 20.07 2.29 8.92
CA GLU A 530 20.36 0.87 9.10
C GLU A 530 20.46 0.19 7.75
N GLU A 531 21.39 -0.75 7.58
CA GLU A 531 21.46 -1.60 6.40
C GLU A 531 22.04 -2.97 6.72
N GLY A 532 21.58 -3.98 6.00
CA GLY A 532 22.08 -5.34 6.17
C GLY A 532 21.30 -6.38 5.38
N PRO A 533 21.68 -7.66 5.51
CA PRO A 533 20.86 -8.77 5.03
C PRO A 533 19.46 -8.70 5.65
N VAL A 534 18.42 -8.94 4.85
CA VAL A 534 17.03 -8.83 5.32
C VAL A 534 16.79 -9.63 6.59
N ALA A 535 17.34 -10.86 6.70
CA ALA A 535 17.16 -11.69 7.89
C ALA A 535 17.71 -11.04 9.17
N MET A 536 18.81 -10.29 9.07
CA MET A 536 19.43 -9.61 10.19
C MET A 536 18.66 -8.36 10.58
N VAL A 537 18.28 -7.53 9.59
CA VAL A 537 17.52 -6.30 9.85
C VAL A 537 16.10 -6.59 10.37
N LEU A 538 15.52 -7.75 10.10
CA LEU A 538 14.25 -8.18 10.67
C LEU A 538 14.38 -8.79 12.09
N SER A 539 15.61 -9.01 12.56
CA SER A 539 15.92 -9.57 13.89
C SER A 539 16.67 -8.54 14.72
N SER A 540 16.38 -8.46 16.03
CA SER A 540 17.11 -7.56 16.94
C SER A 540 18.63 -7.86 16.92
N PRO A 541 19.49 -6.84 17.05
CA PRO A 541 19.18 -5.44 17.39
C PRO A 541 18.75 -4.60 16.19
N HIS A 542 17.97 -3.53 16.44
CA HIS A 542 17.49 -2.61 15.42
C HIS A 542 17.80 -1.15 15.76
N HIS A 543 17.95 -0.31 14.75
CA HIS A 543 17.77 1.12 14.95
C HIS A 543 16.36 1.40 15.52
N PRO A 544 16.16 2.32 16.51
CA PRO A 544 14.85 2.61 17.09
C PRO A 544 13.77 2.94 16.05
N TYR A 545 14.12 3.52 14.92
CA TYR A 545 13.20 3.76 13.80
C TYR A 545 12.80 2.45 13.10
N THR A 546 13.74 1.54 12.87
CA THR A 546 13.45 0.22 12.27
C THR A 546 12.54 -0.61 13.16
N ALA A 547 12.82 -0.61 14.49
CA ALA A 547 11.96 -1.27 15.46
C ALA A 547 10.52 -0.72 15.43
N ALA A 548 10.36 0.60 15.31
CA ALA A 548 9.06 1.23 15.18
C ALA A 548 8.36 0.86 13.87
N LEU A 549 9.08 0.83 12.73
CA LEU A 549 8.54 0.37 11.44
C LEU A 549 8.04 -1.07 11.53
N LEU A 550 8.84 -1.98 12.09
CA LEU A 550 8.48 -3.39 12.25
C LEU A 550 7.26 -3.58 13.15
N SER A 551 7.20 -2.83 14.26
CA SER A 551 6.06 -2.88 15.21
C SER A 551 4.77 -2.31 14.63
N ALA A 552 4.86 -1.49 13.59
CA ALA A 552 3.72 -0.84 12.94
C ALA A 552 3.04 -1.72 11.87
N VAL A 553 3.72 -2.78 11.38
CA VAL A 553 3.16 -3.68 10.36
C VAL A 553 1.98 -4.48 10.93
N PRO A 554 0.79 -4.36 10.35
CA PRO A 554 -0.36 -5.14 10.81
C PRO A 554 -0.21 -6.60 10.35
N VAL A 555 -0.08 -7.51 11.31
CA VAL A 555 0.10 -8.95 11.09
C VAL A 555 -1.15 -9.70 11.51
N VAL A 556 -1.69 -10.54 10.63
CA VAL A 556 -2.85 -11.40 10.93
C VAL A 556 -2.48 -12.41 12.02
N GLY A 557 -3.29 -12.47 13.08
CA GLY A 557 -3.11 -13.38 14.22
C GLY A 557 -2.08 -12.95 15.25
N ALA A 558 -1.43 -11.79 15.09
CA ALA A 558 -0.49 -11.24 16.05
C ALA A 558 -0.86 -9.81 16.45
N ARG A 559 -0.71 -9.50 17.73
CA ARG A 559 -0.82 -8.13 18.26
C ARG A 559 0.52 -7.73 18.87
N PRO A 560 1.51 -7.33 18.04
CA PRO A 560 2.79 -6.90 18.57
C PRO A 560 2.61 -5.68 19.50
N THR A 561 3.39 -5.62 20.56
CA THR A 561 3.47 -4.41 21.39
C THR A 561 4.07 -3.30 20.55
N ARG A 562 3.25 -2.28 20.30
CA ARG A 562 3.59 -1.25 19.35
C ARG A 562 4.44 -0.14 19.98
N GLN A 563 5.48 0.30 19.27
CA GLN A 563 6.21 1.52 19.59
C GLN A 563 5.53 2.73 18.92
N ILE A 564 4.85 3.55 19.72
CA ILE A 564 4.23 4.79 19.24
C ILE A 564 5.33 5.83 19.10
N LEU A 565 5.52 6.33 17.88
CA LEU A 565 6.46 7.41 17.63
C LEU A 565 5.85 8.76 18.02
N PRO A 566 6.51 9.57 18.85
CA PRO A 566 6.06 10.91 19.16
C PRO A 566 6.17 11.85 17.94
N GLY A 567 5.34 12.90 17.91
CA GLY A 567 5.40 13.96 16.91
C GLY A 567 4.79 13.61 15.55
N ASP A 568 4.85 14.59 14.64
CA ASP A 568 4.30 14.45 13.29
C ASP A 568 5.19 13.56 12.41
N SER A 569 4.56 12.77 11.52
CA SER A 569 5.27 12.03 10.48
C SER A 569 6.09 13.01 9.61
N GLY A 570 7.37 12.72 9.41
CA GLY A 570 8.28 13.58 8.65
C GLY A 570 8.99 14.66 9.47
N ALA A 571 8.79 14.74 10.78
CA ALA A 571 9.60 15.62 11.64
C ALA A 571 11.06 15.15 11.64
N VAL A 572 11.93 15.92 11.02
CA VAL A 572 13.36 15.62 10.84
C VAL A 572 14.19 16.64 11.62
N HIS A 573 15.19 16.16 12.36
CA HIS A 573 16.17 17.05 12.96
C HIS A 573 17.01 17.73 11.86
N GLY A 574 16.94 19.04 11.80
CA GLY A 574 17.47 19.85 10.68
C GLY A 574 18.88 20.37 10.91
N GLY A 575 19.81 19.60 11.45
CA GLY A 575 21.15 20.06 11.74
C GLY A 575 22.19 18.95 11.77
N ILE A 576 23.25 19.14 12.52
CA ILE A 576 24.16 18.08 12.95
C ILE A 576 23.38 17.18 13.92
N GLY A 577 23.63 15.88 13.89
CA GLY A 577 22.99 14.92 14.78
C GLY A 577 22.07 13.92 14.09
N CYS A 578 21.50 13.03 14.88
CA CYS A 578 20.61 11.99 14.41
C CYS A 578 19.32 12.60 13.82
N ARG A 579 19.03 12.32 12.56
CA ARG A 579 17.81 12.80 11.88
C ARG A 579 16.51 12.38 12.58
N PHE A 580 16.53 11.25 13.28
CA PHE A 580 15.40 10.71 14.02
C PHE A 580 15.29 11.23 15.47
N ALA A 581 16.25 12.04 15.96
CA ALA A 581 16.33 12.47 17.37
C ALA A 581 15.03 13.09 17.94
N LEU A 582 14.25 13.80 17.10
CA LEU A 582 13.00 14.44 17.54
C LEU A 582 11.86 13.44 17.81
N ARG A 583 11.93 12.25 17.23
CA ARG A 583 10.90 11.20 17.33
C ARG A 583 11.38 9.93 18.01
N CYS A 584 12.66 9.88 18.39
CA CYS A 584 13.26 8.69 18.99
C CYS A 584 12.76 8.48 20.43
N PRO A 585 12.07 7.36 20.72
CA PRO A 585 11.62 7.07 22.09
C PRO A 585 12.77 6.67 23.03
N GLN A 586 13.93 6.29 22.46
CA GLN A 586 15.12 5.85 23.18
C GLN A 586 16.25 6.90 23.13
N ARG A 587 15.92 8.19 23.00
CA ARG A 587 16.90 9.26 22.95
C ARG A 587 17.73 9.31 24.24
N ILE A 588 19.07 9.14 24.13
CA ILE A 588 19.98 9.07 25.27
C ILE A 588 20.47 10.42 25.80
N GLY A 589 20.07 11.53 25.18
CA GLY A 589 20.43 12.88 25.66
C GLY A 589 20.77 13.86 24.54
N PRO A 590 21.45 14.98 24.86
CA PRO A 590 21.79 16.03 23.91
C PRO A 590 22.64 15.55 22.73
N ILE A 591 23.51 14.57 22.94
CA ILE A 591 24.40 14.01 21.92
C ILE A 591 23.64 13.57 20.64
N CYS A 592 22.40 13.08 20.79
CA CYS A 592 21.59 12.69 19.65
C CYS A 592 21.23 13.88 18.74
N ALA A 593 21.26 15.11 19.25
CA ALA A 593 20.96 16.32 18.48
C ALA A 593 22.23 17.12 18.12
N GLU A 594 23.35 16.90 18.80
CA GLU A 594 24.56 17.73 18.69
C GLU A 594 25.69 17.07 17.90
N ALA A 595 25.66 15.73 17.76
CA ALA A 595 26.67 14.98 17.02
C ALA A 595 26.05 13.97 16.08
N ASP A 596 26.65 13.78 14.89
CA ASP A 596 26.24 12.75 13.95
C ASP A 596 26.49 11.36 14.54
N PRO A 597 25.50 10.44 14.51
CA PRO A 597 25.67 9.11 15.04
C PRO A 597 26.68 8.31 14.20
N PRO A 598 27.58 7.54 14.89
CA PRO A 598 28.50 6.67 14.21
C PRO A 598 27.79 5.44 13.62
N TRP A 599 28.38 4.87 12.57
CA TRP A 599 28.03 3.52 12.13
C TRP A 599 28.63 2.49 13.10
N ARG A 600 27.82 1.49 13.46
CA ARG A 600 28.20 0.37 14.33
C ARG A 600 27.82 -0.94 13.66
N ASP A 601 28.72 -1.91 13.64
CA ASP A 601 28.43 -3.26 13.17
C ASP A 601 27.66 -4.03 14.24
N ALA A 602 26.43 -4.43 13.93
CA ALA A 602 25.59 -5.27 14.78
C ALA A 602 25.86 -6.77 14.53
N ALA A 603 26.18 -7.10 13.27
CA ALA A 603 26.56 -8.44 12.81
C ALA A 603 27.34 -8.32 11.49
N PRO A 604 27.96 -9.39 10.97
CA PRO A 604 28.63 -9.37 9.68
C PRO A 604 27.70 -8.89 8.57
N GLY A 605 27.99 -7.69 8.00
CA GLY A 605 27.21 -7.04 6.96
C GLY A 605 25.92 -6.37 7.43
N HIS A 606 25.63 -6.33 8.72
CA HIS A 606 24.55 -5.57 9.34
C HIS A 606 25.10 -4.41 10.15
N ARG A 607 24.79 -3.19 9.76
CA ARG A 607 25.26 -1.97 10.42
C ARG A 607 24.14 -1.00 10.75
N ILE A 608 24.26 -0.34 11.89
CA ILE A 608 23.29 0.58 12.47
C ILE A 608 23.97 1.92 12.74
N ARG A 609 23.33 3.03 12.35
CA ARG A 609 23.81 4.39 12.57
C ARG A 609 23.11 4.99 13.78
N CYS A 610 23.64 4.71 14.99
CA CYS A 610 23.05 5.12 16.26
C CYS A 610 24.12 5.44 17.30
N HIS A 611 23.80 6.34 18.26
CA HIS A 611 24.65 6.60 19.43
C HIS A 611 24.53 5.50 20.49
N ILE A 612 23.38 4.83 20.56
CA ILE A 612 23.17 3.69 21.46
C ILE A 612 24.07 2.53 21.01
N PRO A 613 24.81 1.89 21.91
CA PRO A 613 25.55 0.67 21.64
C PRO A 613 24.62 -0.44 21.12
N THR A 614 25.12 -1.27 20.20
CA THR A 614 24.31 -2.34 19.57
C THR A 614 23.79 -3.37 20.57
N GLU A 615 24.51 -3.57 21.69
CA GLU A 615 24.12 -4.47 22.79
C GLU A 615 22.93 -3.94 23.61
N GLN A 616 22.56 -2.66 23.44
CA GLN A 616 21.47 -1.99 24.15
C GLN A 616 20.27 -1.68 23.24
N LEU A 617 20.36 -2.01 21.93
CA LEU A 617 19.31 -1.90 20.93
C LEU A 617 18.50 -3.23 20.81
#